data_d3c677558356e0a34d40311deea55cab
#
_entry.id   d3c677558356e0a34d40311deea55cab
#
_cell.length_a   1.000
_cell.length_b   1.000
_cell.length_c   1.000
_cell.angle_alpha   90.00
_cell.angle_beta   90.00
_cell.angle_gamma   90.00
#
_symmetry.space_group_name_H-M   'P 1'
#
loop_
_entity.id
_entity.type
_entity.pdbx_description
1 polymer ?
#
loop_
_entity_poly.entity_id
_entity_poly.type
_entity_poly.pdbx_seq_one_letter_code
_entity_poly.pdbx_strand_id
1 'polypeptide(L)'
;MTLWINGDWITGQGERRRKTNPVSAEIIWQGNDANAAQVAEACQAAREAFPCWARQPFAARQAIVEKFAALLEAHKADLTEVIARETGKPRWEAATEVTAMINKIAISIKAYHARTGEQKSELVDGAATLRHRPHGVLAVFGPYNFPGHLPNGHIVPALLAGNTLIFKPSELTPWTGETVIKLWERAGLPAGVLNLVQGGREIGQALSSLDDLDGLLFTGSASTGYQLHRQLSGQPEKILALEMGGNNPLIIEDATNMDAAVHLTLQSAFITAGQRCTCARRLLVKQGAQGDAFLARLVDVAGRLQPGRWDDDPQPFIGGLISAQAAQHVMEAWRQREALGGRTLLAPRKVKEGTSLLTPGIIELTGVADVLDEEVFGPLLNVWRYAHFDEAIRLANNTRFGLSCGLVSTDRAQFEQLLLEARAGIVNWNKPLTGAASTAPFGGVGASGNHRPSAWYAADYCAWPMASLESPELTLPATLSPGLDFSRREAV
;
A
#
# COMPACT_ATOMS: atom_id res chain seq x y z
N MET A 1 -21.49 -10.90 14.55
CA MET A 1 -21.73 -9.79 13.63
C MET A 1 -20.39 -9.32 13.11
N THR A 2 -20.21 -9.26 11.81
CA THR A 2 -18.89 -9.05 11.18
C THR A 2 -18.88 -7.98 10.11
N LEU A 3 -20.03 -7.39 9.80
CA LEU A 3 -20.17 -6.26 8.90
C LEU A 3 -20.60 -5.03 9.70
N TRP A 4 -20.14 -3.86 9.26
CA TRP A 4 -20.55 -2.56 9.80
C TRP A 4 -21.19 -1.75 8.68
N ILE A 5 -22.51 -1.61 8.69
CA ILE A 5 -23.27 -0.92 7.63
C ILE A 5 -24.20 0.10 8.30
N ASN A 6 -24.10 1.34 7.83
CA ASN A 6 -24.94 2.46 8.30
C ASN A 6 -24.96 2.66 9.82
N GLY A 7 -23.83 2.41 10.49
CA GLY A 7 -23.72 2.58 11.95
C GLY A 7 -24.15 1.37 12.79
N ASP A 8 -24.46 0.24 12.14
CA ASP A 8 -24.90 -0.98 12.83
C ASP A 8 -23.99 -2.17 12.51
N TRP A 9 -23.69 -2.96 13.57
CA TRP A 9 -23.03 -4.25 13.41
C TRP A 9 -24.05 -5.31 13.03
N ILE A 10 -23.91 -5.89 11.84
CA ILE A 10 -24.79 -6.91 11.32
C ILE A 10 -24.06 -8.21 11.00
N THR A 11 -24.84 -9.30 10.87
CA THR A 11 -24.31 -10.60 10.46
C THR A 11 -24.26 -10.69 8.94
N GLY A 12 -23.11 -11.09 8.39
CA GLY A 12 -23.00 -11.40 6.96
C GLY A 12 -23.91 -12.57 6.56
N GLN A 13 -24.46 -12.48 5.36
CA GLN A 13 -25.39 -13.48 4.78
C GLN A 13 -24.72 -14.38 3.73
N GLY A 14 -23.40 -14.18 3.51
CA GLY A 14 -22.59 -15.01 2.63
C GLY A 14 -21.97 -16.21 3.34
N GLU A 15 -20.88 -16.72 2.77
CA GLU A 15 -20.21 -17.91 3.27
C GLU A 15 -19.65 -17.72 4.70
N ARG A 16 -19.68 -18.81 5.47
CA ARG A 16 -19.02 -18.86 6.77
C ARG A 16 -17.51 -18.96 6.58
N ARG A 17 -16.79 -18.02 7.15
CA ARG A 17 -15.32 -17.95 7.11
C ARG A 17 -14.73 -18.15 8.50
N ARG A 18 -13.55 -18.79 8.51
CA ARG A 18 -12.70 -18.90 9.70
C ARG A 18 -11.31 -18.41 9.35
N LYS A 19 -10.73 -17.60 10.21
CA LYS A 19 -9.32 -17.24 10.16
C LYS A 19 -8.58 -18.01 11.25
N THR A 20 -7.51 -18.67 10.86
CA THR A 20 -6.60 -19.34 11.79
C THR A 20 -5.29 -18.56 11.89
N ASN A 21 -4.66 -18.63 13.05
CA ASN A 21 -3.27 -18.18 13.18
C ASN A 21 -2.41 -18.99 12.21
N PRO A 22 -1.58 -18.36 11.37
CA PRO A 22 -0.86 -19.05 10.30
C PRO A 22 0.24 -20.00 10.80
N VAL A 23 0.65 -19.85 12.08
CA VAL A 23 1.70 -20.68 12.69
C VAL A 23 1.12 -21.77 13.60
N SER A 24 0.16 -21.42 14.46
CA SER A 24 -0.41 -22.37 15.45
C SER A 24 -1.63 -23.14 14.94
N ALA A 25 -2.25 -22.69 13.82
CA ALA A 25 -3.52 -23.19 13.31
C ALA A 25 -4.72 -22.98 14.25
N GLU A 26 -4.58 -22.26 15.35
CA GLU A 26 -5.65 -21.85 16.24
C GLU A 26 -6.67 -20.99 15.50
N ILE A 27 -7.98 -21.23 15.68
CA ILE A 27 -9.02 -20.35 15.15
C ILE A 27 -9.03 -19.07 15.98
N ILE A 28 -8.68 -17.95 15.36
CA ILE A 28 -8.57 -16.64 16.00
C ILE A 28 -9.75 -15.71 15.67
N TRP A 29 -10.47 -15.97 14.59
CA TRP A 29 -11.66 -15.25 14.21
C TRP A 29 -12.59 -16.15 13.41
N GLN A 30 -13.91 -15.90 13.49
CA GLN A 30 -14.92 -16.53 12.65
C GLN A 30 -16.10 -15.63 12.44
N GLY A 31 -16.67 -15.70 11.25
CA GLY A 31 -17.80 -14.87 10.85
C GLY A 31 -18.37 -15.30 9.52
N ASN A 32 -19.31 -14.52 9.01
CA ASN A 32 -19.87 -14.72 7.69
C ASN A 32 -19.45 -13.55 6.79
N ASP A 33 -19.14 -13.85 5.54
CA ASP A 33 -18.95 -12.87 4.49
C ASP A 33 -20.26 -12.11 4.22
N ALA A 34 -20.17 -10.92 3.61
CA ALA A 34 -21.32 -10.26 3.03
C ALA A 34 -21.87 -11.07 1.86
N ASN A 35 -23.09 -10.75 1.43
CA ASN A 35 -23.60 -11.11 0.11
C ASN A 35 -23.71 -9.84 -0.78
N ALA A 36 -24.07 -10.01 -2.04
CA ALA A 36 -24.18 -8.89 -2.99
C ALA A 36 -25.21 -7.83 -2.55
N ALA A 37 -26.31 -8.24 -1.91
CA ALA A 37 -27.33 -7.30 -1.41
C ALA A 37 -26.76 -6.42 -0.29
N GLN A 38 -26.00 -7.00 0.65
CA GLN A 38 -25.36 -6.26 1.74
C GLN A 38 -24.25 -5.33 1.23
N VAL A 39 -23.56 -5.70 0.13
CA VAL A 39 -22.59 -4.80 -0.53
C VAL A 39 -23.32 -3.60 -1.15
N ALA A 40 -24.47 -3.80 -1.80
CA ALA A 40 -25.30 -2.73 -2.34
C ALA A 40 -25.88 -1.83 -1.21
N GLU A 41 -26.32 -2.42 -0.10
CA GLU A 41 -26.78 -1.70 1.09
C GLU A 41 -25.69 -0.80 1.68
N ALA A 42 -24.45 -1.29 1.77
CA ALA A 42 -23.31 -0.50 2.22
C ALA A 42 -23.00 0.69 1.29
N CYS A 43 -23.15 0.49 -0.03
CA CYS A 43 -22.99 1.56 -1.01
C CYS A 43 -24.08 2.61 -0.89
N GLN A 44 -25.34 2.18 -0.76
CA GLN A 44 -26.47 3.08 -0.55
C GLN A 44 -26.30 3.90 0.74
N ALA A 45 -25.94 3.27 1.86
CA ALA A 45 -25.68 3.95 3.11
C ALA A 45 -24.58 5.01 2.97
N ALA A 46 -23.48 4.68 2.26
CA ALA A 46 -22.42 5.62 1.97
C ALA A 46 -22.89 6.79 1.09
N ARG A 47 -23.72 6.52 0.09
CA ARG A 47 -24.30 7.54 -0.81
C ARG A 47 -25.23 8.49 -0.07
N GLU A 48 -26.07 7.98 0.82
CA GLU A 48 -26.97 8.78 1.64
C GLU A 48 -26.22 9.67 2.67
N ALA A 49 -25.13 9.15 3.25
CA ALA A 49 -24.31 9.90 4.20
C ALA A 49 -23.42 10.97 3.54
N PHE A 50 -23.06 10.81 2.25
CA PHE A 50 -22.10 11.65 1.55
C PHE A 50 -22.45 13.15 1.57
N PRO A 51 -23.68 13.61 1.22
CA PRO A 51 -23.97 15.05 1.19
C PRO A 51 -23.80 15.74 2.55
N CYS A 52 -24.11 15.04 3.62
CA CYS A 52 -23.94 15.57 4.98
C CYS A 52 -22.45 15.62 5.37
N TRP A 53 -21.72 14.54 5.13
CA TRP A 53 -20.29 14.45 5.45
C TRP A 53 -19.45 15.44 4.63
N ALA A 54 -19.70 15.56 3.33
CA ALA A 54 -19.00 16.47 2.44
C ALA A 54 -19.17 17.96 2.80
N ARG A 55 -20.31 18.32 3.41
CA ARG A 55 -20.60 19.70 3.87
C ARG A 55 -20.00 20.01 5.25
N GLN A 56 -19.54 19.00 6.00
CA GLN A 56 -18.91 19.27 7.30
C GLN A 56 -17.66 20.14 7.11
N PRO A 57 -17.44 21.13 7.97
CA PRO A 57 -16.17 21.87 7.98
C PRO A 57 -14.98 20.92 8.11
N PHE A 58 -13.86 21.23 7.49
CA PHE A 58 -12.64 20.43 7.62
C PHE A 58 -12.27 20.16 9.06
N ALA A 59 -12.34 21.17 9.93
CA ALA A 59 -12.03 21.04 11.37
C ALA A 59 -12.90 19.99 12.08
N ALA A 60 -14.18 19.83 11.70
CA ALA A 60 -15.04 18.80 12.28
C ALA A 60 -14.62 17.39 11.85
N ARG A 61 -14.28 17.21 10.57
CA ARG A 61 -13.74 15.94 10.07
C ARG A 61 -12.38 15.62 10.69
N GLN A 62 -11.51 16.61 10.79
CA GLN A 62 -10.21 16.50 11.45
C GLN A 62 -10.34 16.04 12.91
N ALA A 63 -11.24 16.64 13.67
CA ALA A 63 -11.44 16.29 15.10
C ALA A 63 -11.80 14.81 15.30
N ILE A 64 -12.61 14.22 14.41
CA ILE A 64 -12.94 12.79 14.45
C ILE A 64 -11.71 11.93 14.12
N VAL A 65 -10.95 12.32 13.13
CA VAL A 65 -9.73 11.62 12.71
C VAL A 65 -8.65 11.68 13.79
N GLU A 66 -8.50 12.82 14.48
CA GLU A 66 -7.58 12.96 15.62
C GLU A 66 -8.03 12.13 16.85
N LYS A 67 -9.33 12.04 17.10
CA LYS A 67 -9.87 11.14 18.13
C LYS A 67 -9.59 9.68 17.80
N PHE A 68 -9.67 9.28 16.52
CA PHE A 68 -9.26 7.95 16.08
C PHE A 68 -7.76 7.71 16.34
N ALA A 69 -6.88 8.70 16.10
CA ALA A 69 -5.46 8.60 16.43
C ALA A 69 -5.23 8.34 17.92
N ALA A 70 -5.95 9.07 18.79
CA ALA A 70 -5.87 8.87 20.24
C ALA A 70 -6.35 7.47 20.67
N LEU A 71 -7.39 6.94 20.01
CA LEU A 71 -7.87 5.58 20.25
C LEU A 71 -6.89 4.52 19.76
N LEU A 72 -6.23 4.72 18.61
CA LEU A 72 -5.15 3.83 18.16
C LEU A 72 -4.00 3.77 19.17
N GLU A 73 -3.60 4.91 19.74
CA GLU A 73 -2.55 4.95 20.77
C GLU A 73 -3.01 4.24 22.06
N ALA A 74 -4.22 4.50 22.51
CA ALA A 74 -4.79 3.88 23.71
C ALA A 74 -4.94 2.35 23.59
N HIS A 75 -5.20 1.83 22.37
CA HIS A 75 -5.38 0.41 22.07
C HIS A 75 -4.22 -0.21 21.30
N LYS A 76 -3.03 0.44 21.35
CA LYS A 76 -1.85 0.01 20.59
C LYS A 76 -1.45 -1.43 20.88
N ALA A 77 -1.46 -1.83 22.16
CA ALA A 77 -1.08 -3.19 22.56
C ALA A 77 -2.07 -4.24 22.02
N ASP A 78 -3.37 -4.00 22.15
CA ASP A 78 -4.43 -4.89 21.69
C ASP A 78 -4.39 -5.06 20.16
N LEU A 79 -4.29 -3.94 19.43
CA LEU A 79 -4.22 -3.97 17.98
C LEU A 79 -2.92 -4.63 17.48
N THR A 80 -1.80 -4.41 18.17
CA THR A 80 -0.53 -5.10 17.89
C THR A 80 -0.70 -6.62 17.98
N GLU A 81 -1.36 -7.10 19.03
CA GLU A 81 -1.61 -8.54 19.19
C GLU A 81 -2.52 -9.08 18.08
N VAL A 82 -3.62 -8.38 17.77
CA VAL A 82 -4.52 -8.77 16.67
C VAL A 82 -3.76 -8.91 15.35
N ILE A 83 -2.98 -7.92 14.97
CA ILE A 83 -2.18 -7.93 13.73
C ILE A 83 -1.16 -9.07 13.76
N ALA A 84 -0.43 -9.24 14.86
CA ALA A 84 0.60 -10.27 14.99
C ALA A 84 0.01 -11.68 14.87
N ARG A 85 -1.09 -11.95 15.57
CA ARG A 85 -1.77 -13.25 15.53
C ARG A 85 -2.38 -13.57 14.18
N GLU A 86 -2.91 -12.56 13.50
CA GLU A 86 -3.61 -12.74 12.24
C GLU A 86 -2.67 -12.87 11.05
N THR A 87 -1.54 -12.14 11.05
CA THR A 87 -0.57 -12.13 9.94
C THR A 87 0.61 -13.08 10.12
N GLY A 88 0.88 -13.54 11.35
CA GLY A 88 2.07 -14.33 11.70
C GLY A 88 3.33 -13.50 11.94
N LYS A 89 3.25 -12.16 11.93
CA LYS A 89 4.39 -11.28 12.23
C LYS A 89 4.82 -11.38 13.69
N PRO A 90 6.12 -11.20 14.00
CA PRO A 90 6.58 -10.97 15.37
C PRO A 90 5.88 -9.75 15.98
N ARG A 91 5.67 -9.77 17.30
CA ARG A 91 5.01 -8.68 18.03
C ARG A 91 5.71 -7.33 17.83
N TRP A 92 7.05 -7.32 17.85
CA TRP A 92 7.82 -6.10 17.65
C TRP A 92 7.52 -5.45 16.29
N GLU A 93 7.36 -6.26 15.24
CA GLU A 93 7.06 -5.76 13.90
C GLU A 93 5.61 -5.27 13.78
N ALA A 94 4.64 -6.01 14.32
CA ALA A 94 3.25 -5.58 14.36
C ALA A 94 3.09 -4.25 15.12
N ALA A 95 3.87 -4.02 16.18
CA ALA A 95 3.88 -2.74 16.91
C ALA A 95 4.36 -1.57 16.04
N THR A 96 5.29 -1.81 15.11
CA THR A 96 5.72 -0.77 14.15
C THR A 96 4.61 -0.40 13.18
N GLU A 97 3.76 -1.36 12.78
CA GLU A 97 2.60 -1.10 11.94
C GLU A 97 1.58 -0.19 12.64
N VAL A 98 1.23 -0.48 13.89
CA VAL A 98 0.30 0.38 14.66
C VAL A 98 0.87 1.78 14.85
N THR A 99 2.18 1.90 15.11
CA THR A 99 2.85 3.20 15.20
C THR A 99 2.76 3.97 13.88
N ALA A 100 2.90 3.29 12.75
CA ALA A 100 2.74 3.90 11.42
C ALA A 100 1.29 4.35 11.17
N MET A 101 0.28 3.61 11.64
CA MET A 101 -1.13 4.02 11.58
C MET A 101 -1.37 5.34 12.34
N ILE A 102 -0.84 5.46 13.55
CA ILE A 102 -0.97 6.65 14.39
C ILE A 102 -0.32 7.86 13.71
N ASN A 103 0.93 7.72 13.28
CA ASN A 103 1.69 8.79 12.63
C ASN A 103 1.06 9.24 11.31
N LYS A 104 0.41 8.32 10.58
CA LYS A 104 -0.24 8.60 9.30
C LYS A 104 -1.31 9.67 9.40
N ILE A 105 -1.98 9.80 10.54
CA ILE A 105 -3.04 10.78 10.75
C ILE A 105 -2.50 12.20 10.64
N ALA A 106 -1.49 12.55 11.43
CA ALA A 106 -0.87 13.87 11.37
C ALA A 106 -0.24 14.17 9.99
N ILE A 107 0.33 13.14 9.35
CA ILE A 107 0.89 13.25 7.99
C ILE A 107 -0.22 13.56 6.98
N SER A 108 -1.36 12.87 7.04
CA SER A 108 -2.49 13.09 6.12
C SER A 108 -3.12 14.46 6.30
N ILE A 109 -3.23 14.99 7.53
CA ILE A 109 -3.70 16.35 7.80
C ILE A 109 -2.75 17.39 7.16
N LYS A 110 -1.43 17.21 7.36
CA LYS A 110 -0.43 18.08 6.72
C LYS A 110 -0.47 17.99 5.19
N ALA A 111 -0.63 16.79 4.65
CA ALA A 111 -0.74 16.57 3.21
C ALA A 111 -1.99 17.25 2.62
N TYR A 112 -3.14 17.19 3.31
CA TYR A 112 -4.34 17.89 2.90
C TYR A 112 -4.08 19.39 2.72
N HIS A 113 -3.46 20.04 3.70
CA HIS A 113 -3.17 21.49 3.61
C HIS A 113 -2.12 21.84 2.57
N ALA A 114 -1.13 20.98 2.36
CA ALA A 114 -0.04 21.26 1.45
C ALA A 114 -0.37 20.98 -0.02
N ARG A 115 -1.25 19.99 -0.29
CA ARG A 115 -1.48 19.48 -1.64
C ARG A 115 -2.89 19.76 -2.18
N THR A 116 -3.86 19.81 -1.30
CA THR A 116 -5.26 20.09 -1.62
C THR A 116 -5.73 21.35 -0.90
N GLY A 117 -6.73 21.43 -0.16
CA GLY A 117 -7.15 22.66 0.52
C GLY A 117 -7.68 23.73 -0.44
N GLU A 118 -7.54 24.98 -0.03
CA GLU A 118 -7.97 26.16 -0.81
C GLU A 118 -6.78 27.10 -1.06
N GLN A 119 -6.63 27.56 -2.31
CA GLN A 119 -5.64 28.57 -2.70
C GLN A 119 -6.36 29.71 -3.41
N LYS A 120 -6.09 30.94 -2.99
CA LYS A 120 -6.70 32.15 -3.56
C LYS A 120 -5.61 33.09 -4.08
N SER A 121 -5.81 33.59 -5.29
CA SER A 121 -4.97 34.62 -5.93
C SER A 121 -5.82 35.82 -6.26
N GLU A 122 -5.43 36.99 -5.77
CA GLU A 122 -6.14 38.24 -6.07
C GLU A 122 -5.93 38.65 -7.53
N LEU A 123 -7.00 39.14 -8.16
CA LEU A 123 -7.04 39.68 -9.49
C LEU A 123 -7.47 41.17 -9.42
N VAL A 124 -7.35 41.90 -10.53
CA VAL A 124 -7.70 43.33 -10.59
C VAL A 124 -9.21 43.54 -10.30
N ASP A 125 -10.04 42.58 -10.69
CA ASP A 125 -11.51 42.66 -10.61
C ASP A 125 -12.10 41.46 -9.84
N GLY A 126 -11.37 40.89 -8.90
CA GLY A 126 -11.83 39.76 -8.09
C GLY A 126 -10.74 38.82 -7.64
N ALA A 127 -10.99 37.52 -7.69
CA ALA A 127 -10.03 36.49 -7.30
C ALA A 127 -10.15 35.25 -8.18
N ALA A 128 -9.02 34.55 -8.36
CA ALA A 128 -8.99 33.16 -8.84
C ALA A 128 -8.83 32.24 -7.64
N THR A 129 -9.75 31.31 -7.47
CA THR A 129 -9.75 30.40 -6.34
C THR A 129 -9.68 28.94 -6.82
N LEU A 130 -8.73 28.19 -6.28
CA LEU A 130 -8.63 26.74 -6.44
C LEU A 130 -9.13 26.07 -5.17
N ARG A 131 -10.10 25.19 -5.30
CA ARG A 131 -10.62 24.35 -4.23
C ARG A 131 -10.48 22.88 -4.61
N HIS A 132 -10.54 22.02 -3.61
CA HIS A 132 -10.59 20.57 -3.85
C HIS A 132 -11.88 20.00 -3.24
N ARG A 133 -12.56 19.16 -4.02
CA ARG A 133 -13.85 18.57 -3.65
C ARG A 133 -13.74 17.06 -3.56
N PRO A 134 -14.45 16.38 -2.63
CA PRO A 134 -14.51 14.94 -2.59
C PRO A 134 -15.15 14.36 -3.85
N HIS A 135 -14.73 13.17 -4.25
CA HIS A 135 -15.33 12.43 -5.37
C HIS A 135 -16.75 11.97 -5.05
N GLY A 136 -16.98 11.41 -3.87
CA GLY A 136 -18.25 10.84 -3.46
C GLY A 136 -18.06 9.59 -2.61
N VAL A 137 -18.54 8.46 -3.11
CA VAL A 137 -18.45 7.13 -2.48
C VAL A 137 -17.24 6.38 -3.05
N LEU A 138 -16.28 6.03 -2.21
CA LEU A 138 -15.09 5.30 -2.63
C LEU A 138 -15.02 3.93 -1.96
N ALA A 139 -14.60 2.91 -2.72
CA ALA A 139 -14.24 1.62 -2.16
C ALA A 139 -12.74 1.60 -1.79
N VAL A 140 -12.40 1.03 -0.63
CA VAL A 140 -11.02 0.79 -0.20
C VAL A 140 -10.80 -0.71 -0.06
N PHE A 141 -9.87 -1.26 -0.85
CA PHE A 141 -9.47 -2.66 -0.77
C PHE A 141 -8.13 -2.77 -0.07
N GLY A 142 -8.13 -3.42 1.11
CA GLY A 142 -6.95 -3.59 1.93
C GLY A 142 -6.20 -4.89 1.65
N PRO A 143 -4.85 -4.88 1.70
CA PRO A 143 -4.03 -6.07 1.61
C PRO A 143 -3.86 -6.74 2.98
N TYR A 144 -3.35 -7.97 2.99
CA TYR A 144 -3.14 -8.72 4.23
C TYR A 144 -1.80 -8.43 4.94
N ASN A 145 -0.80 -7.92 4.22
CA ASN A 145 0.56 -7.78 4.77
C ASN A 145 0.71 -6.63 5.76
N PHE A 146 -0.05 -5.55 5.59
CA PHE A 146 -0.20 -4.43 6.52
C PHE A 146 -1.69 -4.08 6.63
N PRO A 147 -2.49 -4.95 7.26
CA PRO A 147 -3.96 -4.87 7.21
C PRO A 147 -4.54 -3.64 7.91
N GLY A 148 -3.79 -3.05 8.83
CA GLY A 148 -4.16 -1.80 9.49
C GLY A 148 -3.61 -0.58 8.76
N HIS A 149 -2.31 -0.56 8.46
CA HIS A 149 -1.60 0.63 7.98
C HIS A 149 -1.95 1.01 6.53
N LEU A 150 -1.97 0.07 5.61
CA LEU A 150 -2.18 0.38 4.19
C LEU A 150 -3.60 0.84 3.90
N PRO A 151 -4.68 0.18 4.39
CA PRO A 151 -6.02 0.74 4.26
C PRO A 151 -6.17 2.11 4.95
N ASN A 152 -5.56 2.29 6.11
CA ASN A 152 -5.56 3.57 6.82
C ASN A 152 -4.93 4.70 5.99
N GLY A 153 -3.94 4.36 5.14
CA GLY A 153 -3.33 5.27 4.18
C GLY A 153 -4.26 5.76 3.08
N HIS A 154 -5.37 5.08 2.81
CA HIS A 154 -6.45 5.48 1.90
C HIS A 154 -7.64 6.08 2.66
N ILE A 155 -8.07 5.43 3.75
CA ILE A 155 -9.27 5.81 4.51
C ILE A 155 -9.11 7.22 5.10
N VAL A 156 -8.00 7.51 5.78
CA VAL A 156 -7.82 8.81 6.46
C VAL A 156 -7.83 9.99 5.49
N PRO A 157 -7.02 10.03 4.41
CA PRO A 157 -7.07 11.15 3.47
C PRO A 157 -8.40 11.27 2.74
N ALA A 158 -9.09 10.14 2.44
CA ALA A 158 -10.41 10.18 1.81
C ALA A 158 -11.48 10.77 2.75
N LEU A 159 -11.49 10.41 4.04
CA LEU A 159 -12.38 11.00 5.04
C LEU A 159 -12.10 12.49 5.25
N LEU A 160 -10.82 12.88 5.33
CA LEU A 160 -10.42 14.29 5.44
C LEU A 160 -10.87 15.11 4.24
N ALA A 161 -10.83 14.56 3.04
CA ALA A 161 -11.33 15.21 1.82
C ALA A 161 -12.87 15.34 1.82
N GLY A 162 -13.60 14.52 2.58
CA GLY A 162 -15.05 14.53 2.67
C GLY A 162 -15.75 13.42 1.89
N ASN A 163 -15.02 12.38 1.45
CA ASN A 163 -15.61 11.19 0.83
C ASN A 163 -16.24 10.29 1.89
N THR A 164 -17.21 9.47 1.47
CA THR A 164 -17.72 8.33 2.22
C THR A 164 -17.16 7.04 1.66
N LEU A 165 -17.07 5.99 2.48
CA LEU A 165 -16.24 4.84 2.15
C LEU A 165 -16.94 3.51 2.41
N ILE A 166 -16.57 2.52 1.58
CA ILE A 166 -16.82 1.11 1.82
C ILE A 166 -15.46 0.42 1.92
N PHE A 167 -15.11 -0.05 3.09
CA PHE A 167 -13.85 -0.76 3.33
C PHE A 167 -14.06 -2.27 3.20
N LYS A 168 -13.28 -2.90 2.31
CA LYS A 168 -13.15 -4.34 2.20
C LYS A 168 -11.71 -4.75 2.57
N PRO A 169 -11.46 -5.24 3.78
CA PRO A 169 -10.15 -5.81 4.12
C PRO A 169 -9.88 -7.07 3.29
N SER A 170 -8.63 -7.53 3.29
CA SER A 170 -8.33 -8.86 2.78
C SER A 170 -9.12 -9.91 3.58
N GLU A 171 -9.63 -10.93 2.90
CA GLU A 171 -10.25 -12.09 3.52
C GLU A 171 -9.30 -12.89 4.41
N LEU A 172 -8.00 -12.60 4.33
CA LEU A 172 -6.96 -13.18 5.17
C LEU A 172 -6.72 -12.40 6.46
N THR A 173 -7.32 -11.21 6.60
CA THR A 173 -7.16 -10.34 7.78
C THR A 173 -8.48 -9.65 8.19
N PRO A 174 -9.57 -10.44 8.35
CA PRO A 174 -10.89 -9.90 8.71
C PRO A 174 -10.93 -9.33 10.12
N TRP A 175 -10.19 -9.92 11.07
CA TRP A 175 -10.18 -9.51 12.48
C TRP A 175 -9.56 -8.13 12.67
N THR A 176 -8.44 -7.85 11.98
CA THR A 176 -7.84 -6.51 11.97
C THR A 176 -8.81 -5.47 11.39
N GLY A 177 -9.46 -5.79 10.26
CA GLY A 177 -10.48 -4.89 9.67
C GLY A 177 -11.61 -4.56 10.63
N GLU A 178 -12.17 -5.57 11.29
CA GLU A 178 -13.23 -5.40 12.30
C GLU A 178 -12.74 -4.56 13.49
N THR A 179 -11.52 -4.85 13.99
CA THR A 179 -10.95 -4.12 15.13
C THR A 179 -10.74 -2.63 14.82
N VAL A 180 -10.26 -2.31 13.62
CA VAL A 180 -10.06 -0.93 13.18
C VAL A 180 -11.40 -0.19 13.08
N ILE A 181 -12.45 -0.82 12.55
CA ILE A 181 -13.77 -0.20 12.45
C ILE A 181 -14.39 0.06 13.82
N LYS A 182 -14.20 -0.82 14.80
CA LYS A 182 -14.62 -0.57 16.20
C LYS A 182 -13.96 0.68 16.82
N LEU A 183 -12.73 1.00 16.40
CA LEU A 183 -12.08 2.24 16.83
C LEU A 183 -12.66 3.47 16.12
N TRP A 184 -13.02 3.37 14.84
CA TRP A 184 -13.73 4.43 14.13
C TRP A 184 -15.12 4.73 14.70
N GLU A 185 -15.89 3.67 15.02
CA GLU A 185 -17.17 3.79 15.75
C GLU A 185 -16.99 4.59 17.04
N ARG A 186 -16.02 4.20 17.87
CA ARG A 186 -15.71 4.89 19.13
C ARG A 186 -15.16 6.32 18.93
N ALA A 187 -14.55 6.61 17.81
CA ALA A 187 -14.15 7.97 17.43
C ALA A 187 -15.36 8.87 17.16
N GLY A 188 -16.54 8.30 16.96
CA GLY A 188 -17.77 9.01 16.69
C GLY A 188 -17.96 9.36 15.22
N LEU A 189 -17.42 8.51 14.32
CA LEU A 189 -17.67 8.65 12.89
C LEU A 189 -19.17 8.45 12.63
N PRO A 190 -19.85 9.37 11.88
CA PRO A 190 -21.27 9.26 11.64
C PRO A 190 -21.66 7.99 10.86
N ALA A 191 -22.88 7.50 11.08
CA ALA A 191 -23.43 6.36 10.37
C ALA A 191 -23.33 6.55 8.84
N GLY A 192 -23.03 5.49 8.12
CA GLY A 192 -22.87 5.47 6.66
C GLY A 192 -21.57 6.08 6.12
N VAL A 193 -20.82 6.89 6.89
CA VAL A 193 -19.58 7.56 6.41
C VAL A 193 -18.47 6.56 6.10
N LEU A 194 -18.34 5.50 6.89
CA LEU A 194 -17.45 4.37 6.64
C LEU A 194 -18.21 3.08 6.93
N ASN A 195 -18.24 2.19 5.95
CA ASN A 195 -18.91 0.90 6.04
C ASN A 195 -17.87 -0.21 5.89
N LEU A 196 -18.07 -1.35 6.56
CA LEU A 196 -17.22 -2.54 6.46
C LEU A 196 -17.99 -3.69 5.83
N VAL A 197 -17.45 -4.22 4.74
CA VAL A 197 -17.91 -5.48 4.14
C VAL A 197 -16.78 -6.49 4.16
N GLN A 198 -17.05 -7.68 4.69
CA GLN A 198 -16.10 -8.80 4.73
C GLN A 198 -16.38 -9.74 3.56
N GLY A 199 -15.34 -10.33 3.01
CA GLY A 199 -15.48 -11.35 1.98
C GLY A 199 -14.29 -11.46 1.05
N GLY A 200 -14.28 -12.52 0.25
CA GLY A 200 -13.24 -12.84 -0.71
C GLY A 200 -13.41 -12.12 -2.05
N ARG A 201 -12.95 -12.82 -3.09
CA ARG A 201 -12.96 -12.30 -4.48
C ARG A 201 -14.33 -11.90 -4.97
N GLU A 202 -15.36 -12.71 -4.68
CA GLU A 202 -16.73 -12.47 -5.14
C GLU A 202 -17.29 -11.16 -4.60
N ILE A 203 -17.04 -10.88 -3.32
CA ILE A 203 -17.45 -9.62 -2.69
C ILE A 203 -16.67 -8.44 -3.24
N GLY A 204 -15.36 -8.63 -3.52
CA GLY A 204 -14.56 -7.63 -4.22
C GLY A 204 -15.11 -7.30 -5.61
N GLN A 205 -15.52 -8.31 -6.37
CA GLN A 205 -16.14 -8.15 -7.69
C GLN A 205 -17.51 -7.46 -7.59
N ALA A 206 -18.36 -7.88 -6.65
CA ALA A 206 -19.66 -7.25 -6.41
C ALA A 206 -19.49 -5.76 -6.10
N LEU A 207 -18.56 -5.41 -5.19
CA LEU A 207 -18.30 -4.03 -4.81
C LEU A 207 -17.75 -3.20 -5.98
N SER A 208 -16.75 -3.71 -6.72
CA SER A 208 -16.14 -2.98 -7.83
C SER A 208 -17.03 -2.84 -9.06
N SER A 209 -18.15 -3.59 -9.12
CA SER A 209 -19.13 -3.54 -10.22
C SER A 209 -20.30 -2.61 -9.94
N LEU A 210 -20.37 -1.96 -8.79
CA LEU A 210 -21.47 -1.05 -8.47
C LEU A 210 -21.38 0.24 -9.30
N ASP A 211 -22.48 0.61 -9.93
CA ASP A 211 -22.57 1.85 -10.73
C ASP A 211 -22.45 3.10 -9.86
N ASP A 212 -23.03 3.05 -8.66
CA ASP A 212 -23.03 4.16 -7.69
C ASP A 212 -21.70 4.39 -6.96
N LEU A 213 -20.63 3.70 -7.36
CA LEU A 213 -19.29 3.91 -6.82
C LEU A 213 -18.56 4.97 -7.65
N ASP A 214 -18.02 6.02 -7.00
CA ASP A 214 -17.27 7.10 -7.67
C ASP A 214 -15.77 6.77 -7.81
N GLY A 215 -15.31 5.70 -7.18
CA GLY A 215 -13.93 5.24 -7.34
C GLY A 215 -13.50 4.11 -6.43
N LEU A 216 -12.27 3.65 -6.67
CA LEU A 216 -11.69 2.51 -5.98
C LEU A 216 -10.21 2.77 -5.66
N LEU A 217 -9.84 2.57 -4.40
CA LEU A 217 -8.50 2.68 -3.88
C LEU A 217 -8.02 1.28 -3.48
N PHE A 218 -7.00 0.79 -4.17
CA PHE A 218 -6.55 -0.59 -4.07
C PHE A 218 -5.07 -0.68 -3.69
N THR A 219 -4.77 -1.55 -2.75
CA THR A 219 -3.41 -2.03 -2.50
C THR A 219 -3.42 -3.56 -2.52
N GLY A 220 -2.57 -4.17 -3.36
CA GLY A 220 -2.49 -5.62 -3.48
C GLY A 220 -1.66 -6.13 -4.65
N SER A 221 -1.99 -7.32 -5.18
CA SER A 221 -1.24 -7.94 -6.25
C SER A 221 -1.44 -7.22 -7.60
N ALA A 222 -0.40 -7.20 -8.45
CA ALA A 222 -0.50 -6.66 -9.80
C ALA A 222 -1.61 -7.35 -10.62
N SER A 223 -1.79 -8.66 -10.47
CA SER A 223 -2.83 -9.40 -11.19
C SER A 223 -4.24 -8.91 -10.87
N THR A 224 -4.54 -8.64 -9.59
CA THR A 224 -5.81 -8.07 -9.17
C THR A 224 -5.95 -6.61 -9.63
N GLY A 225 -4.90 -5.80 -9.51
CA GLY A 225 -4.93 -4.41 -9.99
C GLY A 225 -5.20 -4.32 -11.50
N TYR A 226 -4.60 -5.19 -12.30
CA TYR A 226 -4.90 -5.28 -13.75
C TYR A 226 -6.36 -5.71 -14.04
N GLN A 227 -6.93 -6.59 -13.23
CA GLN A 227 -8.36 -6.97 -13.36
C GLN A 227 -9.26 -5.78 -13.07
N LEU A 228 -9.01 -5.05 -11.97
CA LEU A 228 -9.77 -3.85 -11.61
C LEU A 228 -9.63 -2.75 -12.67
N HIS A 229 -8.42 -2.54 -13.19
CA HIS A 229 -8.20 -1.57 -14.27
C HIS A 229 -8.98 -1.91 -15.54
N ARG A 230 -9.01 -3.19 -15.95
CA ARG A 230 -9.80 -3.64 -17.11
C ARG A 230 -11.30 -3.47 -16.85
N GLN A 231 -11.79 -3.79 -15.66
CA GLN A 231 -13.19 -3.67 -15.31
C GLN A 231 -13.67 -2.22 -15.36
N LEU A 232 -12.83 -1.27 -14.94
CA LEU A 232 -13.16 0.16 -14.90
C LEU A 232 -12.72 0.94 -16.16
N SER A 233 -12.13 0.28 -17.17
CA SER A 233 -11.55 0.95 -18.35
C SER A 233 -12.56 1.74 -19.19
N GLY A 234 -13.85 1.38 -19.13
CA GLY A 234 -14.95 2.10 -19.79
C GLY A 234 -15.64 3.17 -18.93
N GLN A 235 -15.13 3.46 -17.74
CA GLN A 235 -15.75 4.36 -16.74
C GLN A 235 -14.74 5.46 -16.32
N PRO A 236 -14.41 6.40 -17.22
CA PRO A 236 -13.39 7.42 -16.97
C PRO A 236 -13.76 8.40 -15.87
N GLU A 237 -15.05 8.48 -15.51
CA GLU A 237 -15.59 9.28 -14.41
C GLU A 237 -15.19 8.74 -13.03
N LYS A 238 -14.81 7.46 -12.92
CA LYS A 238 -14.42 6.82 -11.66
C LYS A 238 -12.93 6.95 -11.41
N ILE A 239 -12.55 7.47 -10.25
CA ILE A 239 -11.16 7.47 -9.84
C ILE A 239 -10.68 6.06 -9.51
N LEU A 240 -9.50 5.71 -9.99
CA LEU A 240 -8.84 4.45 -9.68
C LEU A 240 -7.41 4.73 -9.21
N ALA A 241 -7.07 4.33 -7.99
CA ALA A 241 -5.71 4.37 -7.47
C ALA A 241 -5.23 2.94 -7.19
N LEU A 242 -4.15 2.53 -7.84
CA LEU A 242 -3.59 1.19 -7.75
C LEU A 242 -2.18 1.24 -7.17
N GLU A 243 -2.02 0.66 -5.99
CA GLU A 243 -0.73 0.36 -5.37
C GLU A 243 -0.49 -1.15 -5.49
N MET A 244 0.49 -1.55 -6.28
CA MET A 244 0.74 -2.95 -6.61
C MET A 244 2.15 -3.36 -6.20
N GLY A 245 2.42 -4.67 -6.27
CA GLY A 245 3.69 -5.25 -5.88
C GLY A 245 4.88 -4.81 -6.75
N GLY A 246 6.06 -5.36 -6.46
CA GLY A 246 7.30 -5.06 -7.14
C GLY A 246 8.24 -6.26 -7.23
N ASN A 247 9.05 -6.31 -8.30
CA ASN A 247 10.17 -7.23 -8.43
C ASN A 247 11.49 -6.46 -8.23
N ASN A 248 11.66 -5.90 -7.05
CA ASN A 248 12.57 -4.81 -6.74
C ASN A 248 14.05 -5.23 -6.73
N PRO A 249 14.95 -4.50 -7.43
CA PRO A 249 16.38 -4.73 -7.41
C PRO A 249 17.07 -4.00 -6.25
N LEU A 250 18.02 -4.68 -5.61
CA LEU A 250 19.03 -4.10 -4.74
C LEU A 250 20.42 -4.34 -5.36
N ILE A 251 21.14 -3.28 -5.67
CA ILE A 251 22.46 -3.32 -6.29
C ILE A 251 23.53 -3.23 -5.18
N ILE A 252 24.45 -4.18 -5.17
CA ILE A 252 25.64 -4.19 -4.30
C ILE A 252 26.86 -3.89 -5.17
N GLU A 253 27.26 -2.64 -5.21
CA GLU A 253 28.43 -2.18 -5.95
C GLU A 253 29.68 -2.19 -5.07
N ASP A 254 29.55 -1.77 -3.81
CA ASP A 254 30.59 -1.73 -2.83
C ASP A 254 30.10 -2.22 -1.46
N ALA A 255 30.76 -3.24 -0.95
CA ALA A 255 30.51 -3.83 0.36
C ALA A 255 31.70 -3.68 1.31
N THR A 256 32.39 -2.54 1.26
CA THR A 256 33.55 -2.24 2.13
C THR A 256 33.18 -2.40 3.60
N ASN A 257 32.00 -1.89 4.01
CA ASN A 257 31.42 -2.25 5.31
C ASN A 257 30.52 -3.49 5.15
N MET A 258 31.15 -4.65 5.18
CA MET A 258 30.53 -5.95 4.89
C MET A 258 29.28 -6.23 5.72
N ASP A 259 29.39 -6.12 7.05
CA ASP A 259 28.27 -6.43 7.95
C ASP A 259 27.10 -5.44 7.81
N ALA A 260 27.38 -4.17 7.52
CA ALA A 260 26.36 -3.18 7.24
C ALA A 260 25.63 -3.48 5.91
N ALA A 261 26.36 -3.87 4.86
CA ALA A 261 25.75 -4.26 3.57
C ALA A 261 24.89 -5.52 3.71
N VAL A 262 25.36 -6.52 4.45
CA VAL A 262 24.60 -7.73 4.77
C VAL A 262 23.34 -7.40 5.58
N HIS A 263 23.46 -6.61 6.65
CA HIS A 263 22.32 -6.19 7.46
C HIS A 263 21.26 -5.46 6.61
N LEU A 264 21.69 -4.50 5.78
CA LEU A 264 20.81 -3.77 4.88
C LEU A 264 20.08 -4.73 3.90
N THR A 265 20.79 -5.72 3.38
CA THR A 265 20.21 -6.73 2.46
C THR A 265 19.20 -7.61 3.18
N LEU A 266 19.49 -8.09 4.39
CA LEU A 266 18.54 -8.87 5.20
C LEU A 266 17.27 -8.08 5.51
N GLN A 267 17.41 -6.82 5.91
CA GLN A 267 16.28 -5.91 6.13
C GLN A 267 15.48 -5.66 4.85
N SER A 268 16.17 -5.55 3.71
CA SER A 268 15.50 -5.32 2.43
C SER A 268 14.76 -6.55 1.91
N ALA A 269 15.28 -7.75 2.11
CA ALA A 269 14.76 -8.97 1.51
C ALA A 269 13.82 -9.77 2.42
N PHE A 270 14.10 -9.85 3.73
CA PHE A 270 13.51 -10.86 4.59
C PHE A 270 12.65 -10.33 5.74
N ILE A 271 12.65 -9.03 6.04
CA ILE A 271 11.69 -8.46 7.01
C ILE A 271 10.26 -8.80 6.58
N THR A 272 9.35 -9.02 7.52
CA THR A 272 7.97 -9.46 7.26
C THR A 272 7.92 -10.82 6.52
N ALA A 273 8.91 -11.68 6.72
CA ALA A 273 9.10 -12.90 5.92
C ALA A 273 9.06 -12.61 4.40
N GLY A 274 9.62 -11.48 3.96
CA GLY A 274 9.59 -11.05 2.55
C GLY A 274 8.24 -10.55 2.05
N GLN A 275 7.24 -10.33 2.91
CA GLN A 275 5.88 -9.96 2.51
C GLN A 275 5.65 -8.43 2.48
N ARG A 276 6.60 -7.66 1.93
CA ARG A 276 6.41 -6.25 1.60
C ARG A 276 6.52 -6.04 0.10
N CYS A 277 5.68 -5.20 -0.44
CA CYS A 277 5.75 -4.81 -1.85
C CYS A 277 7.10 -4.19 -2.23
N THR A 278 7.80 -3.56 -1.28
CA THR A 278 9.13 -2.97 -1.44
C THR A 278 10.29 -3.91 -1.09
N CYS A 279 10.04 -5.18 -0.73
CA CYS A 279 11.15 -6.10 -0.47
C CYS A 279 12.01 -6.32 -1.71
N ALA A 280 13.33 -6.43 -1.50
CA ALA A 280 14.26 -6.86 -2.53
C ALA A 280 13.92 -8.29 -2.96
N ARG A 281 13.66 -8.48 -4.26
CA ARG A 281 13.46 -9.79 -4.89
C ARG A 281 14.67 -10.17 -5.73
N ARG A 282 15.38 -9.17 -6.22
CA ARG A 282 16.53 -9.30 -7.11
C ARG A 282 17.72 -8.60 -6.46
N LEU A 283 18.77 -9.35 -6.18
CA LEU A 283 20.02 -8.87 -5.64
C LEU A 283 21.05 -8.88 -6.77
N LEU A 284 21.53 -7.72 -7.13
CA LEU A 284 22.53 -7.55 -8.19
C LEU A 284 23.89 -7.35 -7.54
N VAL A 285 24.81 -8.28 -7.70
CA VAL A 285 26.09 -8.28 -6.99
C VAL A 285 27.24 -8.23 -7.99
N LYS A 286 28.14 -7.25 -7.80
CA LYS A 286 29.32 -7.10 -8.63
C LYS A 286 30.19 -8.36 -8.59
N GLN A 287 30.71 -8.76 -9.75
CA GLN A 287 31.65 -9.88 -9.87
C GLN A 287 32.98 -9.56 -9.18
N GLY A 288 33.71 -10.59 -8.76
CA GLY A 288 35.01 -10.49 -8.12
C GLY A 288 35.03 -10.79 -6.63
N ALA A 289 36.19 -10.78 -6.03
CA ALA A 289 36.44 -11.27 -4.67
C ALA A 289 35.60 -10.59 -3.60
N GLN A 290 35.31 -9.29 -3.73
CA GLN A 290 34.46 -8.56 -2.76
C GLN A 290 33.01 -9.03 -2.84
N GLY A 291 32.46 -9.20 -4.05
CA GLY A 291 31.10 -9.69 -4.24
C GLY A 291 30.93 -11.15 -3.80
N ASP A 292 31.97 -11.98 -4.00
CA ASP A 292 31.97 -13.38 -3.56
C ASP A 292 31.99 -13.45 -2.01
N ALA A 293 32.82 -12.63 -1.36
CA ALA A 293 32.89 -12.54 0.10
C ALA A 293 31.56 -12.01 0.68
N PHE A 294 30.93 -11.03 0.02
CA PHE A 294 29.63 -10.51 0.41
C PHE A 294 28.54 -11.60 0.34
N LEU A 295 28.47 -12.35 -0.75
CA LEU A 295 27.49 -13.44 -0.89
C LEU A 295 27.73 -14.55 0.14
N ALA A 296 28.99 -14.93 0.37
CA ALA A 296 29.31 -15.92 1.39
C ALA A 296 28.86 -15.47 2.78
N ARG A 297 29.12 -14.20 3.14
CA ARG A 297 28.70 -13.63 4.42
C ARG A 297 27.16 -13.49 4.52
N LEU A 298 26.49 -13.09 3.46
CA LEU A 298 25.04 -13.02 3.41
C LEU A 298 24.40 -14.38 3.64
N VAL A 299 24.89 -15.42 2.96
CA VAL A 299 24.40 -16.81 3.09
C VAL A 299 24.62 -17.33 4.51
N ASP A 300 25.81 -17.09 5.09
CA ASP A 300 26.12 -17.45 6.48
C ASP A 300 25.13 -16.82 7.47
N VAL A 301 24.88 -15.52 7.38
CA VAL A 301 23.99 -14.83 8.32
C VAL A 301 22.54 -15.18 8.07
N ALA A 302 22.09 -15.23 6.81
CA ALA A 302 20.72 -15.60 6.45
C ALA A 302 20.38 -17.04 6.87
N GLY A 303 21.35 -17.96 6.75
CA GLY A 303 21.20 -19.37 7.14
C GLY A 303 20.97 -19.59 8.64
N ARG A 304 21.31 -18.59 9.46
CA ARG A 304 21.07 -18.60 10.93
C ARG A 304 19.73 -18.01 11.33
N LEU A 305 19.00 -17.34 10.40
CA LEU A 305 17.69 -16.80 10.69
C LEU A 305 16.67 -17.92 10.90
N GLN A 306 16.06 -17.94 12.08
CA GLN A 306 15.00 -18.88 12.42
C GLN A 306 13.67 -18.12 12.47
N PRO A 307 12.70 -18.49 11.62
CA PRO A 307 11.34 -17.97 11.74
C PRO A 307 10.70 -18.49 13.03
N GLY A 308 9.96 -17.61 13.70
CA GLY A 308 9.32 -17.96 14.96
C GLY A 308 7.90 -17.44 15.07
N ARG A 309 7.31 -17.69 16.24
CA ARG A 309 5.96 -17.26 16.59
C ARG A 309 5.95 -15.78 16.94
N TRP A 310 4.76 -15.19 16.86
CA TRP A 310 4.50 -13.80 17.21
C TRP A 310 4.82 -13.46 18.68
N ASP A 311 4.77 -14.46 19.58
CA ASP A 311 4.90 -14.39 21.02
C ASP A 311 6.17 -15.06 21.58
N ASP A 312 7.09 -15.53 20.73
CA ASP A 312 8.34 -16.12 21.17
C ASP A 312 9.22 -15.12 21.93
N ASP A 313 9.98 -15.61 22.91
CA ASP A 313 10.99 -14.85 23.64
C ASP A 313 12.33 -15.63 23.63
N PRO A 314 13.43 -15.08 23.08
CA PRO A 314 13.51 -13.78 22.40
C PRO A 314 12.70 -13.71 21.10
N GLN A 315 12.24 -12.48 20.76
CA GLN A 315 11.48 -12.25 19.53
C GLN A 315 12.29 -12.59 18.28
N PRO A 316 11.74 -13.35 17.31
CA PRO A 316 12.43 -13.66 16.07
C PRO A 316 12.50 -12.43 15.16
N PHE A 317 13.51 -12.42 14.24
CA PHE A 317 13.58 -11.39 13.20
C PHE A 317 12.48 -11.53 12.16
N ILE A 318 12.12 -12.76 11.80
CA ILE A 318 11.03 -13.06 10.85
C ILE A 318 10.03 -13.99 11.51
N GLY A 319 8.75 -13.77 11.21
CA GLY A 319 7.65 -14.64 11.59
C GLY A 319 7.22 -15.60 10.49
N GLY A 320 5.98 -16.06 10.58
CA GLY A 320 5.35 -16.86 9.53
C GLY A 320 4.88 -16.00 8.35
N LEU A 321 4.67 -16.66 7.20
CA LEU A 321 3.88 -16.09 6.13
C LEU A 321 2.40 -16.07 6.51
N ILE A 322 1.57 -15.41 5.73
CA ILE A 322 0.13 -15.29 5.97
C ILE A 322 -0.62 -16.62 6.01
N SER A 323 -0.07 -17.67 5.38
CA SER A 323 -0.64 -19.02 5.33
C SER A 323 0.40 -20.06 4.94
N ALA A 324 0.11 -21.35 5.25
CA ALA A 324 0.92 -22.48 4.77
C ALA A 324 0.92 -22.56 3.22
N GLN A 325 -0.16 -22.13 2.57
CA GLN A 325 -0.23 -22.08 1.11
C GLN A 325 0.74 -21.02 0.54
N ALA A 326 0.88 -19.87 1.20
CA ALA A 326 1.87 -18.86 0.80
C ALA A 326 3.31 -19.41 0.92
N ALA A 327 3.60 -20.14 2.00
CA ALA A 327 4.89 -20.82 2.15
C ALA A 327 5.13 -21.88 1.07
N GLN A 328 4.09 -22.65 0.72
CA GLN A 328 4.17 -23.64 -0.37
C GLN A 328 4.46 -22.98 -1.72
N HIS A 329 3.81 -21.87 -2.03
CA HIS A 329 4.05 -21.11 -3.26
C HIS A 329 5.51 -20.62 -3.38
N VAL A 330 6.12 -20.16 -2.29
CA VAL A 330 7.55 -19.78 -2.27
C VAL A 330 8.45 -20.97 -2.54
N MET A 331 8.13 -22.14 -1.94
CA MET A 331 8.89 -23.38 -2.19
C MET A 331 8.79 -23.83 -3.64
N GLU A 332 7.62 -23.71 -4.27
CA GLU A 332 7.42 -24.03 -5.69
C GLU A 332 8.20 -23.06 -6.59
N ALA A 333 8.17 -21.78 -6.30
CA ALA A 333 8.91 -20.76 -7.03
C ALA A 333 10.43 -21.01 -6.96
N TRP A 334 10.96 -21.41 -5.80
CA TRP A 334 12.37 -21.79 -5.65
C TRP A 334 12.71 -23.02 -6.51
N ARG A 335 11.91 -24.12 -6.44
CA ARG A 335 12.13 -25.33 -7.23
C ARG A 335 12.07 -25.08 -8.73
N GLN A 336 11.16 -24.24 -9.19
CA GLN A 336 11.08 -23.84 -10.60
C GLN A 336 12.38 -23.16 -11.06
N ARG A 337 12.94 -22.26 -10.26
CA ARG A 337 14.19 -21.58 -10.57
C ARG A 337 15.38 -22.55 -10.57
N GLU A 338 15.42 -23.49 -9.65
CA GLU A 338 16.43 -24.54 -9.60
C GLU A 338 16.33 -25.45 -10.84
N ALA A 339 15.12 -25.83 -11.25
CA ALA A 339 14.89 -26.63 -12.46
C ALA A 339 15.29 -25.90 -13.77
N LEU A 340 15.26 -24.56 -13.80
CA LEU A 340 15.76 -23.75 -14.91
C LEU A 340 17.30 -23.65 -14.93
N GLY A 341 18.00 -24.22 -13.98
CA GLY A 341 19.46 -24.19 -13.88
C GLY A 341 20.00 -23.18 -12.85
N GLY A 342 19.14 -22.61 -12.01
CA GLY A 342 19.54 -21.73 -10.92
C GLY A 342 20.41 -22.48 -9.89
N ARG A 343 21.44 -21.82 -9.39
CA ARG A 343 22.34 -22.34 -8.35
C ARG A 343 21.84 -21.97 -6.98
N THR A 344 21.30 -22.90 -6.21
CA THR A 344 20.87 -22.66 -4.83
C THR A 344 22.08 -22.36 -3.95
N LEU A 345 22.11 -21.15 -3.36
CA LEU A 345 23.11 -20.70 -2.38
C LEU A 345 22.64 -20.99 -0.94
N LEU A 346 21.33 -20.83 -0.69
CA LEU A 346 20.67 -21.18 0.57
C LEU A 346 19.28 -21.73 0.24
N ALA A 347 19.06 -23.01 0.55
CA ALA A 347 17.76 -23.63 0.32
C ALA A 347 16.74 -23.18 1.37
N PRO A 348 15.55 -22.68 0.96
CA PRO A 348 14.48 -22.45 1.91
C PRO A 348 13.96 -23.76 2.48
N ARG A 349 13.57 -23.75 3.75
CA ARG A 349 13.06 -24.96 4.44
C ARG A 349 11.83 -24.62 5.26
N LYS A 350 10.82 -25.46 5.21
CA LYS A 350 9.71 -25.40 6.15
C LYS A 350 10.23 -25.80 7.53
N VAL A 351 10.03 -24.95 8.52
CA VAL A 351 10.44 -25.24 9.91
C VAL A 351 9.57 -26.34 10.51
N LYS A 352 8.29 -26.33 10.16
CA LYS A 352 7.32 -27.35 10.57
C LYS A 352 6.29 -27.54 9.46
N GLU A 353 6.04 -28.79 9.08
CA GLU A 353 5.01 -29.10 8.07
C GLU A 353 3.62 -28.63 8.51
N GLY A 354 2.84 -28.17 7.53
CA GLY A 354 1.49 -27.64 7.75
C GLY A 354 1.45 -26.24 8.36
N THR A 355 2.60 -25.61 8.62
CA THR A 355 2.69 -24.24 9.12
C THR A 355 3.23 -23.28 8.04
N SER A 356 3.13 -21.99 8.32
CA SER A 356 3.64 -20.91 7.44
C SER A 356 5.10 -20.51 7.73
N LEU A 357 5.78 -21.21 8.65
CA LEU A 357 7.17 -20.92 9.02
C LEU A 357 8.13 -21.44 7.94
N LEU A 358 8.78 -20.51 7.23
CA LEU A 358 9.71 -20.77 6.15
C LEU A 358 11.01 -20.01 6.35
N THR A 359 12.16 -20.73 6.31
CA THR A 359 13.47 -20.07 6.37
C THR A 359 13.77 -19.32 5.07
N PRO A 360 14.66 -18.31 5.08
CA PRO A 360 15.10 -17.62 3.87
C PRO A 360 15.68 -18.57 2.83
N GLY A 361 15.42 -18.28 1.55
CA GLY A 361 16.05 -18.90 0.39
C GLY A 361 16.84 -17.87 -0.42
N ILE A 362 18.01 -18.29 -0.95
CA ILE A 362 18.84 -17.48 -1.84
C ILE A 362 19.26 -18.36 -3.02
N ILE A 363 18.98 -17.91 -4.24
CA ILE A 363 19.30 -18.65 -5.46
C ILE A 363 19.97 -17.72 -6.50
N GLU A 364 21.08 -18.14 -7.05
CA GLU A 364 21.78 -17.40 -8.11
C GLU A 364 21.25 -17.82 -9.49
N LEU A 365 20.92 -16.82 -10.29
CA LEU A 365 20.29 -16.95 -11.60
C LEU A 365 21.13 -16.30 -12.71
N THR A 366 22.42 -16.05 -12.47
CA THR A 366 23.33 -15.49 -13.48
C THR A 366 23.41 -16.42 -14.67
N GLY A 367 23.07 -15.91 -15.87
CA GLY A 367 23.08 -16.70 -17.11
C GLY A 367 21.89 -17.65 -17.29
N VAL A 368 20.96 -17.70 -16.34
CA VAL A 368 19.74 -18.51 -16.46
C VAL A 368 18.73 -17.79 -17.34
N ALA A 369 18.28 -18.47 -18.40
CA ALA A 369 17.23 -17.97 -19.29
C ALA A 369 15.83 -18.25 -18.72
N ASP A 370 14.82 -17.55 -19.29
CA ASP A 370 13.39 -17.79 -19.05
C ASP A 370 12.91 -17.69 -17.61
N VAL A 371 13.66 -16.97 -16.77
CA VAL A 371 13.21 -16.63 -15.42
C VAL A 371 12.01 -15.69 -15.49
N LEU A 372 10.87 -16.12 -14.94
CA LEU A 372 9.66 -15.33 -14.95
C LEU A 372 9.84 -14.01 -14.18
N ASP A 373 9.41 -12.89 -14.79
CA ASP A 373 9.33 -11.59 -14.14
C ASP A 373 8.05 -11.50 -13.30
N GLU A 374 8.12 -12.10 -12.10
CA GLU A 374 7.02 -12.20 -11.14
C GLU A 374 7.45 -11.81 -9.73
N GLU A 375 6.50 -11.33 -8.95
CA GLU A 375 6.69 -11.08 -7.52
C GLU A 375 6.45 -12.37 -6.73
N VAL A 376 7.51 -12.97 -6.19
CA VAL A 376 7.39 -14.05 -5.20
C VAL A 376 7.28 -13.41 -3.81
N PHE A 377 6.06 -13.35 -3.26
CA PHE A 377 5.76 -12.61 -2.04
C PHE A 377 6.09 -13.43 -0.78
N GLY A 378 7.39 -13.59 -0.54
CA GLY A 378 7.94 -14.39 0.55
C GLY A 378 9.47 -14.29 0.64
N PRO A 379 10.12 -15.08 1.53
CA PRO A 379 11.54 -14.94 1.83
C PRO A 379 12.44 -15.67 0.81
N LEU A 380 12.31 -15.32 -0.47
CA LEU A 380 13.14 -15.84 -1.56
C LEU A 380 13.85 -14.69 -2.27
N LEU A 381 15.19 -14.70 -2.25
CA LEU A 381 16.05 -13.70 -2.87
C LEU A 381 16.77 -14.31 -4.08
N ASN A 382 16.56 -13.71 -5.26
CA ASN A 382 17.22 -14.10 -6.49
C ASN A 382 18.46 -13.23 -6.69
N VAL A 383 19.59 -13.83 -7.08
CA VAL A 383 20.89 -13.16 -7.27
C VAL A 383 21.30 -13.19 -8.70
N TRP A 384 21.77 -12.05 -9.22
CA TRP A 384 22.47 -11.94 -10.51
C TRP A 384 23.81 -11.26 -10.31
N ARG A 385 24.82 -11.71 -11.06
CA ARG A 385 26.16 -11.11 -11.05
C ARG A 385 26.31 -10.21 -12.28
N TYR A 386 27.01 -9.08 -12.09
CA TYR A 386 27.30 -8.13 -13.15
C TYR A 386 28.77 -7.69 -13.09
N ALA A 387 29.31 -7.26 -14.24
CA ALA A 387 30.71 -6.81 -14.33
C ALA A 387 30.87 -5.29 -14.17
N HIS A 388 29.98 -4.51 -14.78
CA HIS A 388 30.04 -3.04 -14.83
C HIS A 388 28.75 -2.42 -14.34
N PHE A 389 28.82 -1.22 -13.75
CA PHE A 389 27.67 -0.56 -13.12
C PHE A 389 26.51 -0.29 -14.11
N ASP A 390 26.82 0.06 -15.36
CA ASP A 390 25.80 0.20 -16.42
C ASP A 390 25.03 -1.10 -16.68
N GLU A 391 25.70 -2.25 -16.54
CA GLU A 391 25.02 -3.55 -16.61
C GLU A 391 24.09 -3.76 -15.42
N ALA A 392 24.51 -3.36 -14.22
CA ALA A 392 23.65 -3.42 -13.04
C ALA A 392 22.37 -2.59 -13.23
N ILE A 393 22.45 -1.38 -13.79
CA ILE A 393 21.31 -0.52 -14.08
C ILE A 393 20.39 -1.19 -15.14
N ARG A 394 20.96 -1.74 -16.21
CA ARG A 394 20.17 -2.48 -17.21
C ARG A 394 19.44 -3.67 -16.59
N LEU A 395 20.13 -4.46 -15.77
CA LEU A 395 19.52 -5.57 -15.04
C LEU A 395 18.44 -5.07 -14.07
N ALA A 396 18.69 -3.97 -13.35
CA ALA A 396 17.72 -3.37 -12.45
C ALA A 396 16.42 -3.01 -13.15
N ASN A 397 16.52 -2.41 -14.33
CA ASN A 397 15.39 -2.00 -15.16
C ASN A 397 14.73 -3.14 -15.98
N ASN A 398 15.37 -4.33 -16.04
CA ASN A 398 14.83 -5.48 -16.77
C ASN A 398 13.69 -6.16 -15.99
N THR A 399 12.62 -5.44 -15.80
CA THR A 399 11.37 -5.89 -15.18
C THR A 399 10.22 -5.00 -15.64
N ARG A 400 9.03 -5.55 -15.70
CA ARG A 400 7.80 -4.76 -15.93
C ARG A 400 7.38 -3.92 -14.72
N PHE A 401 7.87 -4.26 -13.54
CA PHE A 401 7.60 -3.56 -12.29
C PHE A 401 8.49 -2.30 -12.13
N GLY A 402 8.18 -1.47 -11.16
CA GLY A 402 8.93 -0.25 -10.89
C GLY A 402 8.53 0.41 -9.57
N LEU A 403 8.47 -0.37 -8.46
CA LEU A 403 8.11 0.19 -7.16
C LEU A 403 9.32 0.75 -6.43
N SER A 404 10.34 -0.08 -6.18
CA SER A 404 11.51 0.28 -5.38
C SER A 404 12.80 -0.22 -6.02
N CYS A 405 13.88 0.55 -5.88
CA CYS A 405 15.23 0.21 -6.30
C CYS A 405 16.22 0.73 -5.25
N GLY A 406 17.35 0.05 -5.05
CA GLY A 406 18.36 0.50 -4.10
C GLY A 406 19.78 0.23 -4.54
N LEU A 407 20.70 1.03 -4.00
CA LEU A 407 22.12 0.95 -4.23
C LEU A 407 22.89 0.93 -2.89
N VAL A 408 23.82 0.01 -2.76
CA VAL A 408 24.88 0.00 -1.76
C VAL A 408 26.18 0.37 -2.44
N SER A 409 26.68 1.57 -2.18
CA SER A 409 27.89 2.13 -2.78
C SER A 409 28.39 3.30 -1.95
N THR A 410 29.71 3.51 -1.94
CA THR A 410 30.34 4.71 -1.38
C THR A 410 30.44 5.84 -2.40
N ASP A 411 30.16 5.58 -3.69
CA ASP A 411 30.27 6.55 -4.78
C ASP A 411 28.94 7.29 -5.02
N ARG A 412 28.93 8.59 -4.74
CA ARG A 412 27.82 9.49 -4.98
C ARG A 412 27.45 9.60 -6.46
N ALA A 413 28.43 9.58 -7.37
CA ALA A 413 28.18 9.72 -8.79
C ALA A 413 27.39 8.51 -9.34
N GLN A 414 27.68 7.30 -8.85
CA GLN A 414 26.89 6.10 -9.18
C GLN A 414 25.44 6.22 -8.70
N PHE A 415 25.22 6.80 -7.53
CA PHE A 415 23.85 7.02 -7.07
C PHE A 415 23.12 8.06 -7.91
N GLU A 416 23.77 9.14 -8.29
CA GLU A 416 23.19 10.16 -9.19
C GLU A 416 22.88 9.60 -10.57
N GLN A 417 23.75 8.75 -11.11
CA GLN A 417 23.47 8.01 -12.34
C GLN A 417 22.24 7.10 -12.17
N LEU A 418 22.18 6.32 -11.09
CA LEU A 418 21.01 5.46 -10.81
C LEU A 418 19.72 6.26 -10.70
N LEU A 419 19.73 7.43 -10.06
CA LEU A 419 18.54 8.30 -9.94
C LEU A 419 18.00 8.75 -11.30
N LEU A 420 18.89 8.98 -12.28
CA LEU A 420 18.48 9.39 -13.64
C LEU A 420 17.95 8.22 -14.47
N GLU A 421 18.46 7.01 -14.24
CA GLU A 421 18.21 5.88 -15.14
C GLU A 421 17.23 4.84 -14.53
N ALA A 422 17.02 4.81 -13.21
CA ALA A 422 16.15 3.83 -12.56
C ALA A 422 14.67 4.05 -12.90
N ARG A 423 13.97 2.96 -13.24
CA ARG A 423 12.53 2.94 -13.45
C ARG A 423 11.81 2.50 -12.17
N ALA A 424 11.89 3.30 -11.12
CA ALA A 424 11.25 3.01 -9.84
C ALA A 424 10.72 4.30 -9.19
N GLY A 425 9.63 4.19 -8.46
CA GLY A 425 9.06 5.31 -7.71
C GLY A 425 9.80 5.62 -6.41
N ILE A 426 10.57 4.66 -5.89
CA ILE A 426 11.39 4.80 -4.69
C ILE A 426 12.81 4.35 -5.03
N VAL A 427 13.81 5.22 -4.83
CA VAL A 427 15.23 4.90 -5.06
C VAL A 427 16.02 5.23 -3.80
N ASN A 428 16.57 4.21 -3.15
CA ASN A 428 17.28 4.34 -1.88
C ASN A 428 18.81 4.15 -2.05
N TRP A 429 19.59 4.95 -1.35
CA TRP A 429 21.03 4.84 -1.28
C TRP A 429 21.50 4.54 0.14
N ASN A 430 22.21 3.43 0.32
CA ASN A 430 22.68 2.94 1.62
C ASN A 430 21.58 2.89 2.70
N LYS A 431 20.34 2.63 2.27
CA LYS A 431 19.17 2.42 3.12
C LYS A 431 18.40 1.19 2.64
N PRO A 432 17.72 0.47 3.53
CA PRO A 432 16.89 -0.66 3.13
C PRO A 432 15.83 -0.25 2.10
N LEU A 433 15.54 -1.12 1.14
CA LEU A 433 14.45 -0.92 0.16
C LEU A 433 13.09 -0.77 0.82
N THR A 434 12.89 -1.41 1.97
CA THR A 434 11.67 -1.38 2.77
C THR A 434 11.47 -0.09 3.56
N GLY A 435 12.44 0.82 3.51
CA GLY A 435 12.37 2.15 4.11
C GLY A 435 11.79 3.17 3.13
N ALA A 436 10.60 3.70 3.44
CA ALA A 436 10.00 4.81 2.71
C ALA A 436 9.54 5.89 3.69
N ALA A 437 9.78 7.16 3.34
CA ALA A 437 9.33 8.27 4.14
C ALA A 437 7.83 8.50 3.90
N SER A 438 7.02 8.44 4.96
CA SER A 438 5.57 8.68 4.87
C SER A 438 5.21 10.13 4.47
N THR A 439 6.18 11.04 4.51
CA THR A 439 6.08 12.45 4.06
C THR A 439 6.51 12.63 2.60
N ALA A 440 6.77 11.54 1.88
CA ALA A 440 7.08 11.51 0.45
C ALA A 440 6.00 10.69 -0.30
N PRO A 441 5.93 10.77 -1.64
CA PRO A 441 5.07 9.89 -2.41
C PRO A 441 5.50 8.44 -2.23
N PHE A 442 4.53 7.53 -2.18
CA PHE A 442 4.75 6.10 -2.19
C PHE A 442 3.96 5.49 -3.35
N GLY A 443 4.65 4.92 -4.31
CA GLY A 443 4.03 4.29 -5.46
C GLY A 443 5.05 3.96 -6.52
N GLY A 444 4.64 3.16 -7.49
CA GLY A 444 5.49 2.68 -8.55
C GLY A 444 5.01 3.06 -9.95
N VAL A 445 5.89 2.80 -10.91
CA VAL A 445 5.63 2.88 -12.34
C VAL A 445 5.50 1.48 -12.93
N GLY A 446 5.12 1.36 -14.19
CA GLY A 446 4.91 0.07 -14.86
C GLY A 446 3.84 -0.77 -14.17
N ALA A 447 4.13 -2.05 -13.92
CA ALA A 447 3.20 -2.98 -13.29
C ALA A 447 3.01 -2.77 -11.78
N SER A 448 3.66 -1.76 -11.19
CA SER A 448 3.58 -1.46 -9.76
C SER A 448 2.56 -0.38 -9.40
N GLY A 449 1.98 0.33 -10.36
CA GLY A 449 0.99 1.37 -10.08
C GLY A 449 0.41 2.00 -11.35
N ASN A 450 -0.54 2.92 -11.18
CA ASN A 450 -1.21 3.62 -12.27
C ASN A 450 -1.07 5.15 -12.16
N HIS A 451 0.10 5.63 -11.75
CA HIS A 451 0.42 7.06 -11.61
C HIS A 451 -0.40 7.79 -10.54
N ARG A 452 -0.87 7.07 -9.53
CA ARG A 452 -1.57 7.58 -8.35
C ARG A 452 -0.82 7.16 -7.08
N PRO A 453 0.40 7.70 -6.83
CA PRO A 453 1.17 7.35 -5.65
C PRO A 453 0.42 7.72 -4.37
N SER A 454 0.57 6.88 -3.36
CA SER A 454 -0.06 7.03 -2.04
C SER A 454 0.83 7.82 -1.06
N ALA A 455 0.65 7.59 0.22
CA ALA A 455 1.30 8.27 1.33
C ALA A 455 1.02 9.78 1.33
N TRP A 456 2.01 10.64 1.15
CA TRP A 456 1.82 12.09 1.09
C TRP A 456 0.93 12.52 -0.08
N TYR A 457 0.99 11.79 -1.19
CA TYR A 457 0.21 12.07 -2.40
C TYR A 457 -1.20 11.47 -2.39
N ALA A 458 -1.57 10.73 -1.34
CA ALA A 458 -2.94 10.21 -1.20
C ALA A 458 -3.99 11.33 -1.18
N ALA A 459 -3.64 12.52 -0.73
CA ALA A 459 -4.52 13.68 -0.77
C ALA A 459 -4.99 13.98 -2.21
N ASP A 460 -4.12 13.85 -3.21
CA ASP A 460 -4.39 14.21 -4.61
C ASP A 460 -5.47 13.34 -5.24
N TYR A 461 -5.42 12.03 -5.03
CA TYR A 461 -6.42 11.14 -5.63
C TYR A 461 -7.69 10.98 -4.76
N CYS A 462 -7.71 11.55 -3.55
CA CYS A 462 -8.91 11.57 -2.71
C CYS A 462 -9.80 12.79 -2.97
N ALA A 463 -9.39 13.73 -3.82
CA ALA A 463 -10.16 14.92 -4.15
C ALA A 463 -9.89 15.36 -5.58
N TRP A 464 -10.84 16.06 -6.20
CA TRP A 464 -10.67 16.64 -7.52
C TRP A 464 -10.61 18.17 -7.43
N PRO A 465 -9.76 18.82 -8.26
CA PRO A 465 -9.59 20.27 -8.25
C PRO A 465 -10.77 20.97 -8.92
N MET A 466 -11.22 22.09 -8.33
CA MET A 466 -12.25 22.97 -8.87
C MET A 466 -11.74 24.40 -8.88
N ALA A 467 -11.61 24.98 -10.07
CA ALA A 467 -11.21 26.37 -10.24
C ALA A 467 -12.44 27.28 -10.40
N SER A 468 -12.38 28.48 -9.83
CA SER A 468 -13.36 29.52 -10.00
C SER A 468 -12.72 30.88 -10.17
N LEU A 469 -13.39 31.75 -10.92
CA LEU A 469 -13.14 33.20 -10.94
C LEU A 469 -14.29 33.84 -10.18
N GLU A 470 -13.99 34.67 -9.20
CA GLU A 470 -14.96 35.21 -8.26
C GLU A 470 -14.85 36.72 -8.19
N SER A 471 -15.97 37.43 -8.36
CA SER A 471 -16.10 38.84 -8.04
C SER A 471 -17.32 39.04 -7.15
N PRO A 472 -17.22 39.82 -6.05
CA PRO A 472 -18.36 40.12 -5.20
C PRO A 472 -19.39 41.02 -5.91
N GLU A 473 -18.98 41.72 -6.97
CA GLU A 473 -19.81 42.64 -7.73
C GLU A 473 -19.81 42.32 -9.21
N LEU A 474 -20.96 42.38 -9.83
CA LEU A 474 -21.10 42.30 -11.28
C LEU A 474 -20.98 43.71 -11.87
N THR A 475 -19.83 44.03 -12.44
CA THR A 475 -19.54 45.33 -13.03
C THR A 475 -19.31 45.21 -14.54
N LEU A 476 -19.68 46.24 -15.27
CA LEU A 476 -19.34 46.36 -16.70
C LEU A 476 -17.83 46.64 -16.82
N PRO A 477 -17.06 45.83 -17.58
CA PRO A 477 -15.64 46.12 -17.77
C PRO A 477 -15.38 47.49 -18.33
N ALA A 478 -14.32 48.15 -17.84
CA ALA A 478 -13.92 49.48 -18.35
C ALA A 478 -13.58 49.45 -19.85
N THR A 479 -13.13 48.32 -20.36
CA THR A 479 -12.88 48.08 -21.78
C THR A 479 -13.72 46.90 -22.25
N LEU A 480 -14.61 47.14 -23.18
CA LEU A 480 -15.47 46.15 -23.80
C LEU A 480 -14.71 45.42 -24.92
N SER A 481 -15.11 44.17 -25.17
CA SER A 481 -14.64 43.44 -26.35
C SER A 481 -15.05 44.16 -27.63
N PRO A 482 -14.21 44.13 -28.69
CA PRO A 482 -14.55 44.76 -29.96
C PRO A 482 -15.92 44.34 -30.48
N GLY A 483 -16.74 45.31 -30.88
CA GLY A 483 -18.09 45.08 -31.39
C GLY A 483 -19.19 45.00 -30.34
N LEU A 484 -18.88 45.04 -29.04
CA LEU A 484 -19.87 45.18 -27.97
C LEU A 484 -20.09 46.68 -27.71
N ASP A 485 -21.34 47.17 -27.89
CA ASP A 485 -21.78 48.56 -27.65
C ASP A 485 -23.06 48.56 -26.80
N PHE A 486 -22.95 49.08 -25.60
CA PHE A 486 -24.06 49.22 -24.66
C PHE A 486 -24.64 50.65 -24.65
N SER A 487 -24.12 51.54 -25.53
CA SER A 487 -24.56 52.94 -25.58
C SER A 487 -25.88 53.13 -26.31
N ARG A 488 -26.31 52.20 -27.17
CA ARG A 488 -27.57 52.30 -27.90
C ARG A 488 -28.74 51.85 -27.02
N ARG A 489 -29.48 52.81 -26.49
CA ARG A 489 -30.87 52.56 -26.08
C ARG A 489 -31.68 52.55 -27.35
N GLU A 490 -32.33 51.46 -27.71
CA GLU A 490 -33.39 51.48 -28.70
C GLU A 490 -34.46 52.46 -28.21
N ALA A 491 -34.68 53.52 -29.00
CA ALA A 491 -35.86 54.38 -28.83
C ALA A 491 -37.05 53.48 -29.20
N VAL A 492 -37.89 53.09 -28.21
CA VAL A 492 -39.21 52.52 -28.40
C VAL A 492 -40.17 53.65 -28.79
#